data_1eb0c223d655f83ab6df29e5ffe682c2
#
_entry.id   1eb0c223d655f83ab6df29e5ffe682c2
#
_cell.length_a   1.000
_cell.length_b   1.000
_cell.length_c   1.000
_cell.angle_alpha   90.00
_cell.angle_beta   90.00
_cell.angle_gamma   90.00
#
_symmetry.space_group_name_H-M   'P 1'
#
loop_
_entity.id
_entity.type
_entity.pdbx_description
1 polymer ?
#
loop_
_entity_poly.entity_id
_entity_poly.type
_entity_poly.pdbx_seq_one_letter_code
_entity_poly.pdbx_strand_id
1 'polypeptide(L)' 'MADVSVKEKLSDISLDLNIRRFANRYFGKSGGWLYHKFDRVDVNNNGHPDDFSDEQLAQLKAGLYDFAERIKTAADAL' A
#
# COMPACT_ATOMS: atom_id res chain seq x y z
N MET A 1 15.99 -4.50 -16.86
CA MET A 1 14.60 -4.07 -16.96
C MET A 1 14.20 -3.28 -15.72
N ALA A 2 13.52 -2.19 -15.93
CA ALA A 2 13.11 -1.37 -14.81
C ALA A 2 12.01 -2.06 -14.00
N ASP A 3 12.11 -1.97 -12.69
CA ASP A 3 11.08 -2.49 -11.82
C ASP A 3 9.84 -1.61 -11.89
N VAL A 4 8.69 -2.24 -11.98
CA VAL A 4 7.43 -1.54 -11.89
C VAL A 4 7.23 -1.13 -10.43
N SER A 5 6.95 0.13 -10.18
CA SER A 5 6.76 0.62 -8.82
C SER A 5 5.51 0.00 -8.20
N VAL A 6 5.48 -0.03 -6.85
CA VAL A 6 4.29 -0.50 -6.13
C VAL A 6 3.08 0.35 -6.51
N LYS A 7 3.27 1.66 -6.65
CA LYS A 7 2.21 2.56 -7.06
C LYS A 7 1.59 2.15 -8.40
N GLU A 8 2.43 1.81 -9.37
CA GLU A 8 1.95 1.39 -10.69
C GLU A 8 1.21 0.06 -10.61
N LYS A 9 1.72 -0.88 -9.83
CA LYS A 9 1.08 -2.19 -9.66
C LYS A 9 -0.31 -2.07 -9.02
N LEU A 10 -0.51 -1.06 -8.19
CA LEU A 10 -1.77 -0.82 -7.51
C LEU A 10 -2.64 0.22 -8.21
N SER A 11 -2.23 0.71 -9.38
CA SER A 11 -2.94 1.79 -10.07
C SER A 11 -4.40 1.46 -10.36
N ASP A 12 -4.70 0.20 -10.64
CA ASP A 12 -6.06 -0.25 -10.92
C ASP A 12 -6.98 -0.08 -9.71
N ILE A 13 -6.47 -0.29 -8.51
CA ILE A 13 -7.29 -0.29 -7.31
C ILE A 13 -7.09 0.95 -6.44
N SER A 14 -6.11 1.79 -6.78
CA SER A 14 -5.72 2.89 -5.89
C SER A 14 -6.84 3.90 -5.64
N LEU A 15 -7.71 4.13 -6.62
CA LEU A 15 -8.82 5.06 -6.47
C LEU A 15 -9.96 4.48 -5.64
N ASP A 16 -10.08 3.17 -5.61
CA ASP A 16 -11.12 2.48 -4.85
C ASP A 16 -10.67 2.14 -3.44
N LEU A 17 -9.37 2.21 -3.17
CA LEU A 17 -8.77 1.83 -1.90
C LEU A 17 -8.63 3.07 -1.02
N ASN A 18 -9.18 2.99 0.19
CA ASN A 18 -9.00 4.05 1.17
C ASN A 18 -7.61 3.90 1.79
N ILE A 19 -6.64 4.60 1.21
CA ILE A 19 -5.23 4.50 1.60
C ILE A 19 -5.02 4.82 3.08
N ARG A 20 -5.71 5.85 3.58
CA ARG A 20 -5.59 6.25 4.98
C ARG A 20 -6.02 5.13 5.93
N ARG A 21 -7.18 4.53 5.66
CA ARG A 21 -7.67 3.44 6.49
C ARG A 21 -6.84 2.18 6.33
N PHE A 22 -6.39 1.91 5.12
CA PHE A 22 -5.52 0.78 4.85
C PHE A 22 -4.21 0.90 5.64
N ALA A 23 -3.59 2.08 5.60
CA ALA A 23 -2.36 2.33 6.34
C ALA A 23 -2.56 2.17 7.85
N ASN A 24 -3.65 2.72 8.37
CA ASN A 24 -3.95 2.62 9.80
C ASN A 24 -4.17 1.18 10.23
N ARG A 25 -4.93 0.43 9.43
CA ARG A 25 -5.32 -0.93 9.79
C ARG A 25 -4.20 -1.94 9.66
N TYR A 26 -3.47 -1.88 8.54
CA TYR A 26 -2.49 -2.93 8.22
C TYR A 26 -1.06 -2.59 8.59
N PHE A 27 -0.75 -1.32 8.73
CA PHE A 27 0.60 -0.88 9.08
C PHE A 27 0.66 -0.13 10.41
N GLY A 28 -0.46 0.31 10.94
CA GLY A 28 -0.48 1.17 12.12
C GLY A 28 0.16 2.52 11.85
N LYS A 29 0.11 2.99 10.62
CA LYS A 29 0.74 4.23 10.18
C LYS A 29 -0.31 5.17 9.59
N SER A 30 0.09 6.42 9.34
CA SER A 30 -0.78 7.40 8.72
C SER A 30 -0.89 7.17 7.22
N GLY A 31 -1.94 7.75 6.62
CA GLY A 31 -2.09 7.72 5.17
C GLY A 31 -0.93 8.39 4.46
N GLY A 32 -0.43 9.50 5.01
CA GLY A 32 0.73 10.20 4.46
C GLY A 32 1.96 9.33 4.39
N TRP A 33 2.19 8.52 5.43
CA TRP A 33 3.29 7.58 5.45
C TRP A 33 3.21 6.63 4.26
N LEU A 34 2.03 6.07 4.01
CA LEU A 34 1.85 5.12 2.92
C LEU A 34 1.96 5.79 1.56
N TYR A 35 1.43 7.01 1.41
CA TYR A 35 1.58 7.77 0.17
C TYR A 35 3.04 8.05 -0.15
N HIS A 36 3.84 8.38 0.86
CA HIS A 36 5.27 8.61 0.66
C HIS A 36 5.96 7.35 0.14
N LYS A 37 5.58 6.18 0.66
CA LYS A 37 6.11 4.91 0.19
C LYS A 37 5.73 4.65 -1.27
N PHE A 38 4.49 4.92 -1.64
CA PHE A 38 4.02 4.76 -3.01
C PHE A 38 4.74 5.68 -3.97
N ASP A 39 4.98 6.92 -3.56
CA ASP A 39 5.59 7.93 -4.41
C ASP A 39 7.11 7.91 -4.37
N ARG A 40 7.69 7.10 -3.49
CA ARG A 40 9.14 7.03 -3.29
C ARG A 40 9.74 8.40 -2.99
N VAL A 41 9.09 9.14 -2.09
CA VAL A 41 9.54 10.48 -1.72
C VAL A 41 10.80 10.39 -0.86
N ASP A 42 11.82 11.17 -1.20
CA ASP A 42 13.04 11.28 -0.41
C ASP A 42 12.81 12.32 0.70
N VAL A 43 12.12 11.90 1.76
CA VAL A 43 11.70 12.78 2.84
C VAL A 43 12.88 13.28 3.68
N ASN A 44 13.99 12.56 3.67
CA ASN A 44 15.18 12.93 4.43
C ASN A 44 16.21 13.64 3.60
N ASN A 45 15.96 13.81 2.32
CA ASN A 45 16.86 14.49 1.38
C ASN A 45 18.28 13.92 1.44
N ASN A 46 18.39 12.61 1.53
CA ASN A 46 19.68 11.91 1.64
C ASN A 46 20.03 11.11 0.39
N GLY A 47 19.30 11.29 -0.69
CA GLY A 47 19.52 10.57 -1.94
C GLY A 47 18.90 9.18 -1.98
N HIS A 48 18.16 8.81 -0.94
CA HIS A 48 17.50 7.51 -0.85
C HIS A 48 15.99 7.71 -0.72
N PRO A 49 15.23 7.51 -1.80
CA PRO A 49 13.78 7.65 -1.74
C PRO A 49 13.16 6.71 -0.71
N ASP A 50 12.12 7.19 -0.05
CA ASP A 50 11.37 6.39 0.90
C ASP A 50 10.56 5.34 0.14
N ASP A 51 10.92 4.08 0.31
CA ASP A 51 10.28 2.98 -0.40
C ASP A 51 10.03 1.83 0.59
N PHE A 52 9.34 0.80 0.10
CA PHE A 52 9.02 -0.35 0.94
C PHE A 52 10.25 -1.23 1.14
N SER A 53 10.46 -1.66 2.40
CA SER A 53 11.38 -2.74 2.69
C SER A 53 10.75 -4.08 2.30
N ASP A 54 11.54 -5.16 2.30
CA ASP A 54 11.00 -6.48 2.00
C ASP A 54 9.91 -6.89 2.99
N GLU A 55 10.09 -6.56 4.28
CA GLU A 55 9.09 -6.83 5.31
C GLU A 55 7.82 -6.02 5.06
N GLN A 56 7.98 -4.77 4.66
CA GLN A 56 6.83 -3.90 4.38
C GLN A 56 6.08 -4.37 3.13
N LEU A 57 6.79 -4.85 2.11
CA LEU A 57 6.15 -5.41 0.93
C LEU A 57 5.35 -6.67 1.29
N ALA A 58 5.89 -7.53 2.14
CA ALA A 58 5.18 -8.71 2.60
C ALA A 58 3.93 -8.31 3.39
N GLN A 59 4.03 -7.28 4.21
CA GLN A 59 2.94 -6.74 5.00
C GLN A 59 1.85 -6.16 4.09
N LEU A 60 2.25 -5.41 3.08
CA LEU A 60 1.33 -4.85 2.10
C LEU A 60 0.57 -5.94 1.35
N LYS A 61 1.29 -6.95 0.91
CA LYS A 61 0.70 -8.09 0.21
C LYS A 61 -0.31 -8.82 1.08
N ALA A 62 0.06 -9.10 2.32
CA ALA A 62 -0.83 -9.77 3.28
C ALA A 62 -2.07 -8.92 3.55
N GLY A 63 -1.89 -7.61 3.69
CA GLY A 63 -3.01 -6.69 3.92
C GLY A 63 -3.96 -6.64 2.73
N LEU A 64 -3.43 -6.65 1.52
CA LEU A 64 -4.25 -6.66 0.31
C LEU A 64 -5.05 -7.96 0.18
N TYR A 65 -4.45 -9.09 0.51
CA TYR A 65 -5.16 -10.36 0.50
C TYR A 65 -6.26 -10.40 1.56
N ASP A 66 -5.99 -9.89 2.76
CA ASP A 66 -6.99 -9.80 3.81
C ASP A 66 -8.15 -8.91 3.39
N PHE A 67 -7.84 -7.78 2.79
CA PHE A 67 -8.86 -6.85 2.31
C PHE A 67 -9.71 -7.50 1.20
N ALA A 68 -9.07 -8.21 0.29
CA ALA A 68 -9.78 -8.92 -0.78
C ALA A 68 -10.74 -9.96 -0.21
N GLU A 69 -10.35 -10.70 0.82
CA GLU A 69 -11.22 -11.67 1.49
C GLU A 69 -12.40 -10.98 2.16
N ARG A 70 -12.17 -9.83 2.77
CA ARG A 70 -13.24 -9.06 3.39
C ARG A 70 -14.25 -8.55 2.36
N ILE A 71 -13.76 -8.13 1.20
CA ILE A 71 -14.62 -7.71 0.09
C ILE A 71 -15.45 -8.89 -0.39
N LYS A 72 -14.82 -10.03 -0.58
CA LYS A 72 -15.49 -11.25 -1.03
C LYS A 72 -16.58 -11.67 -0.04
N THR A 73 -16.27 -11.67 1.24
CA THR A 73 -17.22 -12.02 2.29
C THR A 73 -18.43 -11.09 2.27
N ALA A 74 -18.19 -9.80 2.12
CA ALA A 74 -19.26 -8.81 2.05
C ALA A 74 -20.13 -9.02 0.81
N ALA A 75 -19.51 -9.28 -0.32
CA ALA A 75 -20.23 -9.55 -1.57
C ALA A 75 -21.07 -10.81 -1.47
N ASP A 76 -20.53 -11.86 -0.85
CA ASP A 76 -21.25 -13.13 -0.67
C ASP A 76 -22.46 -12.97 0.25
N ALA A 77 -22.45 -11.96 1.12
CA ALA A 77 -23.57 -11.67 2.03
C ALA A 77 -24.70 -10.92 1.35
N LEU A 78 -24.48 -10.40 0.16
CA LEU A 78 -25.53 -9.72 -0.61
C LEU A 78 -26.39 -10.76 -1.36
#